data_924fdd117f527cc0d07816aeec49db41
#
_entry.id   924fdd117f527cc0d07816aeec49db41
#
_cell.length_a   1.000
_cell.length_b   1.000
_cell.length_c   1.000
_cell.angle_alpha   90.00
_cell.angle_beta   90.00
_cell.angle_gamma   90.00
#
_symmetry.space_group_name_H-M   'P 1'
#
loop_
_entity.id
_entity.type
_entity.pdbx_description
1 polymer ?
#
loop_
_entity_poly.entity_id
_entity_poly.type
_entity_poly.pdbx_seq_one_letter_code
_entity_poly.pdbx_strand_id
1 'polypeptide(L)'
;MASALEHVAWEPCWIEPRPDRALESHARRKQGLPNPAIPYFSSVPWLARGLVDLHPEHGLLMHVDHHLMDLVGLVVSQENSCRFCYAAVRAMLWAQGMSTERIEGVERDQARADLPPRTAAALAFGRSQSRSGPAGARAARDALGRAGLGADEMKELAFVVAFLDFSNRAHTIPAIPTRPMERIPDQLLMRLLRPLVNRMLRKSRYRGQAIPLDRVPSYPYVRLVRAYEGSPIAPAVGRTLDEMWASPHLTRRCKLLMLAVVARGLACEVCAPEIGEALQGEGMKESTIAKVLTHLDAPELDPVERLLVPFARDTIWYEPAVVQRRARALRDRLTGPQLLEGIGVASLANGLCRMGAMVLEHP
;
A
#
# COMPACT_ATOMS: atom_id res chain seq x y z
N MET A 1 -2.40 8.30 -25.88
CA MET A 1 -3.45 8.89 -25.00
C MET A 1 -2.79 9.43 -23.75
N ALA A 2 -3.02 10.71 -23.40
CA ALA A 2 -2.46 11.32 -22.21
C ALA A 2 -3.01 10.65 -20.95
N SER A 3 -2.15 10.20 -20.06
CA SER A 3 -2.50 9.67 -18.74
C SER A 3 -2.94 10.84 -17.85
N ALA A 4 -3.95 10.65 -16.97
CA ALA A 4 -4.35 11.69 -16.01
C ALA A 4 -3.18 12.14 -15.10
N LEU A 5 -2.15 11.30 -14.95
CA LEU A 5 -0.95 11.60 -14.18
C LEU A 5 0.29 11.98 -15.03
N GLU A 6 0.13 12.21 -16.34
CA GLU A 6 1.25 12.55 -17.20
C GLU A 6 1.93 13.87 -16.82
N HIS A 7 1.15 14.80 -16.27
CA HIS A 7 1.65 16.10 -15.79
C HIS A 7 2.39 16.01 -14.44
N VAL A 8 2.28 14.87 -13.72
CA VAL A 8 2.96 14.70 -12.43
C VAL A 8 4.44 14.49 -12.67
N ALA A 9 5.25 15.38 -12.13
CA ALA A 9 6.70 15.28 -12.21
C ALA A 9 7.20 13.97 -11.54
N TRP A 10 8.09 13.26 -12.22
CA TRP A 10 8.62 11.98 -11.78
C TRP A 10 10.14 11.94 -11.96
N GLU A 11 10.83 11.81 -10.85
CA GLU A 11 12.30 11.77 -10.84
C GLU A 11 12.82 10.45 -11.45
N PRO A 12 14.08 10.39 -11.92
CA PRO A 12 14.69 9.12 -12.28
C PRO A 12 14.79 8.18 -11.08
N CYS A 13 14.53 6.88 -11.29
CA CYS A 13 14.73 5.87 -10.25
C CYS A 13 16.19 5.85 -9.80
N TRP A 14 16.40 5.79 -8.49
CA TRP A 14 17.74 5.70 -7.91
C TRP A 14 18.15 4.29 -7.50
N ILE A 15 17.23 3.32 -7.58
CA ILE A 15 17.51 1.91 -7.30
C ILE A 15 17.96 1.23 -8.59
N GLU A 16 19.09 0.54 -8.55
CA GLU A 16 19.49 -0.37 -9.61
C GLU A 16 18.75 -1.70 -9.45
N PRO A 17 18.03 -2.16 -10.48
CA PRO A 17 17.30 -3.42 -10.41
C PRO A 17 18.30 -4.58 -10.33
N ARG A 18 18.09 -5.48 -9.38
CA ARG A 18 18.90 -6.70 -9.21
C ARG A 18 17.99 -7.90 -9.37
N PRO A 19 18.17 -8.72 -10.41
CA PRO A 19 17.39 -9.94 -10.60
C PRO A 19 17.54 -10.88 -9.40
N ASP A 20 16.40 -11.36 -8.88
CA ASP A 20 16.34 -12.42 -7.89
C ASP A 20 15.36 -13.49 -8.38
N ARG A 21 15.91 -14.62 -8.84
CA ARG A 21 15.11 -15.70 -9.42
C ARG A 21 14.06 -16.27 -8.47
N ALA A 22 14.34 -16.29 -7.15
CA ALA A 22 13.40 -16.83 -6.17
C ALA A 22 12.20 -15.90 -6.00
N LEU A 23 12.45 -14.59 -5.84
CA LEU A 23 11.41 -13.56 -5.71
C LEU A 23 10.61 -13.41 -7.00
N GLU A 24 11.27 -13.40 -8.18
CA GLU A 24 10.60 -13.32 -9.47
C GLU A 24 9.72 -14.54 -9.74
N SER A 25 10.21 -15.75 -9.39
CA SER A 25 9.43 -16.98 -9.51
C SER A 25 8.25 -17.00 -8.53
N HIS A 26 8.42 -16.49 -7.31
CA HIS A 26 7.34 -16.33 -6.34
C HIS A 26 6.26 -15.38 -6.90
N ALA A 27 6.63 -14.20 -7.37
CA ALA A 27 5.73 -13.24 -7.98
C ALA A 27 4.98 -13.85 -9.19
N ARG A 28 5.69 -14.52 -10.08
CA ARG A 28 5.08 -15.18 -11.25
C ARG A 28 4.08 -16.26 -10.87
N ARG A 29 4.38 -17.09 -9.85
CA ARG A 29 3.44 -18.12 -9.38
C ARG A 29 2.16 -17.51 -8.81
N LYS A 30 2.28 -16.39 -8.09
CA LYS A 30 1.13 -15.70 -7.48
C LYS A 30 0.33 -14.89 -8.50
N GLN A 31 1.01 -14.09 -9.30
CA GLN A 31 0.39 -13.10 -10.19
C GLN A 31 0.13 -13.62 -11.62
N GLY A 32 0.65 -14.80 -11.96
CA GLY A 32 0.51 -15.38 -13.31
C GLY A 32 1.35 -14.68 -14.38
N LEU A 33 1.87 -13.49 -14.11
CA LEU A 33 2.69 -12.69 -15.03
C LEU A 33 3.97 -12.21 -14.31
N PRO A 34 5.04 -11.91 -15.07
CA PRO A 34 6.22 -11.26 -14.50
C PRO A 34 5.87 -9.89 -13.93
N ASN A 35 6.36 -9.59 -12.74
CA ASN A 35 6.23 -8.27 -12.15
C ASN A 35 7.53 -7.47 -12.30
N PRO A 36 7.56 -6.42 -13.15
CA PRO A 36 8.79 -5.69 -13.47
C PRO A 36 9.33 -4.85 -12.31
N ALA A 37 8.58 -4.69 -11.22
CA ALA A 37 9.03 -3.95 -10.05
C ALA A 37 9.86 -4.80 -9.08
N ILE A 38 9.71 -6.13 -9.09
CA ILE A 38 10.37 -7.03 -8.12
C ILE A 38 11.90 -6.87 -8.07
N PRO A 39 12.62 -6.75 -9.20
CA PRO A 39 14.08 -6.56 -9.18
C PRO A 39 14.53 -5.32 -8.41
N TYR A 40 13.71 -4.29 -8.32
CA TYR A 40 14.02 -3.05 -7.57
C TYR A 40 13.93 -3.24 -6.04
N PHE A 41 13.18 -4.24 -5.57
CA PHE A 41 12.97 -4.52 -4.16
C PHE A 41 13.77 -5.71 -3.63
N SER A 42 14.57 -6.36 -4.46
CA SER A 42 15.26 -7.62 -4.14
C SER A 42 16.22 -7.51 -2.94
N SER A 43 16.81 -6.33 -2.69
CA SER A 43 17.68 -6.11 -1.54
C SER A 43 16.94 -6.08 -0.19
N VAL A 44 15.59 -6.02 -0.20
CA VAL A 44 14.73 -6.09 0.98
C VAL A 44 13.61 -7.12 0.71
N PRO A 45 13.91 -8.42 0.86
CA PRO A 45 13.03 -9.49 0.41
C PRO A 45 11.62 -9.48 1.00
N TRP A 46 11.45 -9.06 2.25
CA TRP A 46 10.12 -8.95 2.87
C TRP A 46 9.24 -7.91 2.16
N LEU A 47 9.84 -6.79 1.69
CA LEU A 47 9.11 -5.76 0.96
C LEU A 47 8.64 -6.28 -0.40
N ALA A 48 9.54 -6.96 -1.13
CA ALA A 48 9.21 -7.60 -2.40
C ALA A 48 8.08 -8.64 -2.25
N ARG A 49 8.20 -9.53 -1.23
CA ARG A 49 7.14 -10.52 -0.92
C ARG A 49 5.86 -9.85 -0.46
N GLY A 50 5.93 -8.87 0.43
CA GLY A 50 4.75 -8.14 0.92
C GLY A 50 3.94 -7.49 -0.20
N LEU A 51 4.60 -6.90 -1.20
CA LEU A 51 3.94 -6.33 -2.38
C LEU A 51 3.23 -7.40 -3.24
N VAL A 52 3.69 -8.65 -3.20
CA VAL A 52 3.09 -9.78 -3.92
C VAL A 52 2.02 -10.47 -3.07
N ASP A 53 2.33 -10.79 -1.81
CA ASP A 53 1.49 -11.63 -0.96
C ASP A 53 0.29 -10.89 -0.36
N LEU A 54 0.39 -9.57 -0.19
CA LEU A 54 -0.72 -8.72 0.21
C LEU A 54 -1.55 -8.22 -0.98
N HIS A 55 -1.20 -8.60 -2.23
CA HIS A 55 -1.96 -8.15 -3.39
C HIS A 55 -3.37 -8.76 -3.37
N PRO A 56 -4.45 -7.95 -3.32
CA PRO A 56 -5.81 -8.44 -3.07
C PRO A 56 -6.32 -9.47 -4.08
N GLU A 57 -5.81 -9.44 -5.34
CA GLU A 57 -6.27 -10.31 -6.43
C GLU A 57 -6.03 -11.81 -6.20
N HIS A 58 -5.12 -12.16 -5.29
CA HIS A 58 -4.57 -13.50 -5.21
C HIS A 58 -5.05 -14.25 -3.96
N GLY A 59 -6.38 -14.40 -3.85
CA GLY A 59 -7.00 -15.22 -2.82
C GLY A 59 -7.13 -14.54 -1.45
N LEU A 60 -7.11 -13.20 -1.41
CA LEU A 60 -7.32 -12.45 -0.16
C LEU A 60 -8.75 -11.90 -0.03
N LEU A 61 -9.45 -11.68 -1.14
CA LEU A 61 -10.83 -11.18 -1.14
C LEU A 61 -11.81 -12.34 -1.26
N MET A 62 -12.79 -12.38 -0.37
CA MET A 62 -13.87 -13.38 -0.34
C MET A 62 -15.19 -12.77 -0.86
N HIS A 63 -15.44 -11.50 -0.60
CA HIS A 63 -16.70 -10.80 -0.82
C HIS A 63 -16.61 -9.73 -1.92
N VAL A 64 -15.55 -8.91 -1.92
CA VAL A 64 -15.35 -7.87 -2.93
C VAL A 64 -14.89 -8.49 -4.25
N ASP A 65 -15.55 -8.11 -5.36
CA ASP A 65 -15.13 -8.56 -6.68
C ASP A 65 -13.87 -7.83 -7.19
N HIS A 66 -13.10 -8.51 -8.02
CA HIS A 66 -11.83 -7.99 -8.53
C HIS A 66 -11.99 -6.76 -9.44
N HIS A 67 -13.14 -6.61 -10.12
CA HIS A 67 -13.38 -5.45 -10.96
C HIS A 67 -13.59 -4.19 -10.11
N LEU A 68 -14.38 -4.30 -9.02
CA LEU A 68 -14.55 -3.22 -8.05
C LEU A 68 -13.22 -2.86 -7.40
N MET A 69 -12.42 -3.86 -7.01
CA MET A 69 -11.07 -3.66 -6.48
C MET A 69 -10.18 -2.86 -7.45
N ASP A 70 -10.17 -3.19 -8.75
CA ASP A 70 -9.38 -2.47 -9.75
C ASP A 70 -9.87 -1.02 -9.94
N LEU A 71 -11.19 -0.79 -9.94
CA LEU A 71 -11.72 0.56 -10.00
C LEU A 71 -11.32 1.40 -8.77
N VAL A 72 -11.36 0.82 -7.57
CA VAL A 72 -10.82 1.47 -6.35
C VAL A 72 -9.32 1.70 -6.52
N GLY A 73 -8.59 0.71 -7.05
CA GLY A 73 -7.15 0.84 -7.35
C GLY A 73 -6.82 2.00 -8.26
N LEU A 74 -7.62 2.22 -9.30
CA LEU A 74 -7.46 3.33 -10.24
C LEU A 74 -7.53 4.67 -9.51
N VAL A 75 -8.60 4.89 -8.74
CA VAL A 75 -8.82 6.19 -8.07
C VAL A 75 -7.85 6.42 -6.92
N VAL A 76 -7.51 5.40 -6.12
CA VAL A 76 -6.53 5.52 -5.03
C VAL A 76 -5.14 5.80 -5.58
N SER A 77 -4.75 5.15 -6.68
CA SER A 77 -3.45 5.41 -7.32
C SER A 77 -3.38 6.81 -7.94
N GLN A 78 -4.51 7.33 -8.43
CA GLN A 78 -4.63 8.71 -8.92
C GLN A 78 -4.48 9.71 -7.75
N GLU A 79 -5.17 9.49 -6.63
CA GLU A 79 -5.09 10.34 -5.44
C GLU A 79 -3.68 10.37 -4.82
N ASN A 80 -3.02 9.22 -4.77
CA ASN A 80 -1.65 9.10 -4.30
C ASN A 80 -0.61 9.52 -5.36
N SER A 81 -1.04 9.94 -6.55
CA SER A 81 -0.18 10.33 -7.67
C SER A 81 0.89 9.27 -8.00
N CYS A 82 0.58 7.98 -7.82
CA CYS A 82 1.48 6.88 -8.14
C CYS A 82 1.39 6.53 -9.62
N ARG A 83 2.26 7.09 -10.45
CA ARG A 83 2.27 6.84 -11.90
C ARG A 83 2.41 5.36 -12.24
N PHE A 84 3.28 4.61 -11.52
CA PHE A 84 3.47 3.17 -11.75
C PHE A 84 2.19 2.37 -11.50
N CYS A 85 1.60 2.51 -10.30
CA CYS A 85 0.40 1.76 -9.92
C CYS A 85 -0.81 2.15 -10.78
N TYR A 86 -0.97 3.44 -11.04
CA TYR A 86 -2.02 3.97 -11.92
C TYR A 86 -1.93 3.35 -13.33
N ALA A 87 -0.73 3.33 -13.94
CA ALA A 87 -0.53 2.73 -15.25
C ALA A 87 -0.80 1.23 -15.25
N ALA A 88 -0.38 0.52 -14.19
CA ALA A 88 -0.62 -0.91 -14.03
C ALA A 88 -2.13 -1.23 -13.94
N VAL A 89 -2.88 -0.52 -13.08
CA VAL A 89 -4.33 -0.74 -12.93
C VAL A 89 -5.08 -0.35 -14.20
N ARG A 90 -4.68 0.73 -14.86
CA ARG A 90 -5.27 1.16 -16.13
C ARG A 90 -5.10 0.10 -17.23
N ALA A 91 -3.90 -0.46 -17.34
CA ALA A 91 -3.62 -1.56 -18.26
C ALA A 91 -4.43 -2.82 -17.90
N MET A 92 -4.65 -3.08 -16.61
CA MET A 92 -5.43 -4.20 -16.11
C MET A 92 -6.93 -4.06 -16.45
N LEU A 93 -7.54 -2.91 -16.17
CA LEU A 93 -8.93 -2.61 -16.55
C LEU A 93 -9.13 -2.71 -18.07
N TRP A 94 -8.18 -2.19 -18.84
CA TRP A 94 -8.18 -2.33 -20.29
C TRP A 94 -8.12 -3.80 -20.71
N ALA A 95 -7.23 -4.60 -20.16
CA ALA A 95 -7.10 -6.03 -20.47
C ALA A 95 -8.37 -6.82 -20.16
N GLN A 96 -9.12 -6.42 -19.13
CA GLN A 96 -10.42 -7.02 -18.77
C GLN A 96 -11.57 -6.67 -19.71
N GLY A 97 -11.38 -5.77 -20.63
CA GLY A 97 -12.41 -5.41 -21.61
C GLY A 97 -13.00 -4.02 -21.45
N MET A 98 -12.60 -3.26 -20.43
CA MET A 98 -13.07 -1.90 -20.25
C MET A 98 -12.57 -1.01 -21.38
N SER A 99 -13.44 -0.18 -21.98
CA SER A 99 -13.00 0.75 -23.01
C SER A 99 -12.20 1.90 -22.39
N THR A 100 -11.35 2.50 -23.18
CA THR A 100 -10.53 3.62 -22.74
C THR A 100 -11.37 4.83 -22.31
N GLU A 101 -12.43 5.11 -23.07
CA GLU A 101 -13.36 6.22 -22.80
C GLU A 101 -14.05 6.03 -21.45
N ARG A 102 -14.39 4.77 -21.11
CA ARG A 102 -15.03 4.44 -19.83
C ARG A 102 -14.03 4.57 -18.66
N ILE A 103 -12.77 4.14 -18.86
CA ILE A 103 -11.70 4.34 -17.86
C ILE A 103 -11.51 5.85 -17.62
N GLU A 104 -11.38 6.65 -18.67
CA GLU A 104 -11.24 8.11 -18.57
C GLU A 104 -12.47 8.79 -17.96
N GLY A 105 -13.66 8.26 -18.15
CA GLY A 105 -14.87 8.71 -17.48
C GLY A 105 -14.77 8.59 -15.96
N VAL A 106 -14.31 7.43 -15.47
CA VAL A 106 -14.08 7.19 -14.03
C VAL A 106 -12.96 8.10 -13.47
N GLU A 107 -11.90 8.33 -14.25
CA GLU A 107 -10.77 9.17 -13.86
C GLU A 107 -11.15 10.64 -13.70
N ARG A 108 -11.97 11.16 -14.61
CA ARG A 108 -12.31 12.60 -14.67
C ARG A 108 -13.43 12.99 -13.72
N ASP A 109 -14.51 12.24 -13.71
CA ASP A 109 -15.70 12.58 -12.93
C ASP A 109 -16.56 11.35 -12.61
N GLN A 110 -16.37 10.81 -11.42
CA GLN A 110 -17.12 9.65 -10.93
C GLN A 110 -18.63 9.93 -10.83
N ALA A 111 -19.03 11.17 -10.54
CA ALA A 111 -20.42 11.55 -10.42
C ALA A 111 -21.16 11.51 -11.78
N ARG A 112 -20.42 11.64 -12.89
CA ARG A 112 -20.95 11.59 -14.26
C ARG A 112 -20.71 10.26 -14.96
N ALA A 113 -19.98 9.33 -14.32
CA ALA A 113 -19.55 8.09 -14.95
C ALA A 113 -20.65 7.01 -15.02
N ASP A 114 -21.91 7.30 -14.76
CA ASP A 114 -23.03 6.33 -14.74
C ASP A 114 -22.67 5.02 -14.04
N LEU A 115 -22.20 5.14 -12.80
CA LEU A 115 -21.77 4.00 -11.98
C LEU A 115 -22.91 3.52 -11.08
N PRO A 116 -23.03 2.20 -10.86
CA PRO A 116 -23.92 1.68 -9.85
C PRO A 116 -23.66 2.33 -8.47
N PRO A 117 -24.67 2.60 -7.65
CA PRO A 117 -24.50 3.30 -6.36
C PRO A 117 -23.45 2.66 -5.45
N ARG A 118 -23.36 1.33 -5.42
CA ARG A 118 -22.33 0.59 -4.67
C ARG A 118 -20.91 0.90 -5.16
N THR A 119 -20.73 0.91 -6.48
CA THR A 119 -19.45 1.22 -7.10
C THR A 119 -19.06 2.67 -6.80
N ALA A 120 -19.97 3.62 -7.02
CA ALA A 120 -19.73 5.03 -6.74
C ALA A 120 -19.34 5.28 -5.27
N ALA A 121 -20.02 4.63 -4.31
CA ALA A 121 -19.70 4.72 -2.89
C ALA A 121 -18.31 4.13 -2.56
N ALA A 122 -17.96 2.99 -3.15
CA ALA A 122 -16.64 2.37 -2.94
C ALA A 122 -15.49 3.23 -3.51
N LEU A 123 -15.68 3.86 -4.67
CA LEU A 123 -14.70 4.77 -5.24
C LEU A 123 -14.55 6.05 -4.40
N ALA A 124 -15.67 6.63 -3.95
CA ALA A 124 -15.66 7.79 -3.05
C ALA A 124 -14.96 7.47 -1.71
N PHE A 125 -15.21 6.28 -1.17
CA PHE A 125 -14.52 5.76 0.01
C PHE A 125 -13.00 5.67 -0.21
N GLY A 126 -12.56 4.99 -1.28
CA GLY A 126 -11.13 4.85 -1.59
C GLY A 126 -10.43 6.21 -1.72
N ARG A 127 -11.04 7.14 -2.44
CA ARG A 127 -10.54 8.51 -2.62
C ARG A 127 -10.44 9.28 -1.29
N SER A 128 -11.51 9.24 -0.49
CA SER A 128 -11.57 9.91 0.81
C SER A 128 -10.49 9.38 1.75
N GLN A 129 -10.33 8.06 1.88
CA GLN A 129 -9.39 7.46 2.81
C GLN A 129 -7.93 7.75 2.46
N SER A 130 -7.59 7.77 1.18
CA SER A 130 -6.24 8.14 0.74
C SER A 130 -5.90 9.61 1.01
N ARG A 131 -6.89 10.51 0.94
CA ARG A 131 -6.70 11.95 1.20
C ARG A 131 -6.82 12.35 2.66
N SER A 132 -7.86 11.88 3.33
CA SER A 132 -8.24 12.39 4.65
C SER A 132 -7.64 11.59 5.80
N GLY A 133 -7.08 10.41 5.51
CA GLY A 133 -6.67 9.48 6.55
C GLY A 133 -7.85 9.08 7.45
N PRO A 134 -7.60 8.78 8.74
CA PRO A 134 -8.62 8.26 9.65
C PRO A 134 -9.78 9.20 9.98
N ALA A 135 -9.60 10.50 9.84
CA ALA A 135 -10.58 11.51 10.32
C ALA A 135 -11.98 11.38 9.71
N GLY A 136 -12.13 10.76 8.55
CA GLY A 136 -13.43 10.56 7.90
C GLY A 136 -13.94 9.12 7.93
N ALA A 137 -13.28 8.22 8.64
CA ALA A 137 -13.53 6.78 8.55
C ALA A 137 -14.98 6.37 8.89
N ARG A 138 -15.57 6.95 9.95
CA ARG A 138 -16.96 6.65 10.34
C ARG A 138 -17.95 7.07 9.26
N ALA A 139 -17.88 8.33 8.84
CA ALA A 139 -18.79 8.86 7.81
C ALA A 139 -18.67 8.07 6.47
N ALA A 140 -17.45 7.66 6.12
CA ALA A 140 -17.18 6.86 4.95
C ALA A 140 -17.78 5.44 5.07
N ARG A 141 -17.66 4.78 6.24
CA ARG A 141 -18.32 3.50 6.53
C ARG A 141 -19.85 3.60 6.42
N ASP A 142 -20.42 4.62 7.02
CA ASP A 142 -21.87 4.86 6.98
C ASP A 142 -22.36 5.04 5.55
N ALA A 143 -21.59 5.72 4.70
CA ALA A 143 -21.90 5.88 3.29
C ALA A 143 -21.86 4.55 2.54
N LEU A 144 -20.89 3.68 2.79
CA LEU A 144 -20.83 2.33 2.22
C LEU A 144 -22.03 1.48 2.66
N GLY A 145 -22.38 1.52 3.95
CA GLY A 145 -23.56 0.81 4.47
C GLY A 145 -24.87 1.28 3.82
N ARG A 146 -25.07 2.60 3.65
CA ARG A 146 -26.22 3.13 2.91
C ARG A 146 -26.25 2.69 1.44
N ALA A 147 -25.10 2.45 0.84
CA ALA A 147 -25.01 1.92 -0.53
C ALA A 147 -25.17 0.40 -0.62
N GLY A 148 -25.46 -0.28 0.51
CA GLY A 148 -25.76 -1.72 0.56
C GLY A 148 -24.52 -2.61 0.63
N LEU A 149 -23.35 -2.11 1.07
CA LEU A 149 -22.19 -2.96 1.34
C LEU A 149 -22.31 -3.56 2.74
N GLY A 150 -22.04 -4.86 2.86
CA GLY A 150 -21.99 -5.58 4.13
C GLY A 150 -20.71 -5.32 4.92
N ALA A 151 -20.69 -5.69 6.21
CA ALA A 151 -19.56 -5.46 7.09
C ALA A 151 -18.26 -6.10 6.57
N ASP A 152 -18.32 -7.33 6.05
CA ASP A 152 -17.14 -8.03 5.53
C ASP A 152 -16.64 -7.41 4.22
N GLU A 153 -17.53 -6.95 3.35
CA GLU A 153 -17.14 -6.19 2.15
C GLU A 153 -16.47 -4.86 2.51
N MET A 154 -16.95 -4.17 3.55
CA MET A 154 -16.34 -2.93 4.03
C MET A 154 -14.95 -3.18 4.61
N LYS A 155 -14.74 -4.28 5.36
CA LYS A 155 -13.41 -4.70 5.83
C LYS A 155 -12.47 -4.99 4.67
N GLU A 156 -12.92 -5.75 3.66
CA GLU A 156 -12.12 -6.05 2.49
C GLU A 156 -11.77 -4.79 1.68
N LEU A 157 -12.70 -3.85 1.51
CA LEU A 157 -12.40 -2.56 0.89
C LEU A 157 -11.40 -1.74 1.69
N ALA A 158 -11.48 -1.76 3.02
CA ALA A 158 -10.48 -1.13 3.88
C ALA A 158 -9.08 -1.73 3.67
N PHE A 159 -8.99 -3.06 3.55
CA PHE A 159 -7.75 -3.75 3.20
C PHE A 159 -7.24 -3.38 1.80
N VAL A 160 -8.12 -3.34 0.80
CA VAL A 160 -7.75 -2.92 -0.57
C VAL A 160 -7.13 -1.53 -0.57
N VAL A 161 -7.77 -0.55 0.08
CA VAL A 161 -7.23 0.81 0.18
C VAL A 161 -5.90 0.83 0.93
N ALA A 162 -5.78 0.08 2.03
CA ALA A 162 -4.55 -0.03 2.81
C ALA A 162 -3.39 -0.62 1.99
N PHE A 163 -3.65 -1.68 1.24
CA PHE A 163 -2.66 -2.25 0.33
C PHE A 163 -2.23 -1.25 -0.75
N LEU A 164 -3.18 -0.52 -1.32
CA LEU A 164 -2.88 0.50 -2.32
C LEU A 164 -2.05 1.66 -1.73
N ASP A 165 -2.36 2.10 -0.52
CA ASP A 165 -1.56 3.11 0.17
C ASP A 165 -0.13 2.63 0.46
N PHE A 166 0.04 1.37 0.84
CA PHE A 166 1.33 0.72 0.98
C PHE A 166 2.06 0.63 -0.36
N SER A 167 1.44 0.02 -1.37
CA SER A 167 2.02 -0.22 -2.69
C SER A 167 2.36 1.09 -3.41
N ASN A 168 1.44 2.06 -3.39
CA ASN A 168 1.64 3.35 -4.06
C ASN A 168 2.87 4.08 -3.52
N ARG A 169 3.07 4.10 -2.18
CA ARG A 169 4.25 4.73 -1.57
C ARG A 169 5.53 3.96 -1.87
N ALA A 170 5.49 2.63 -1.77
CA ALA A 170 6.63 1.78 -2.09
C ALA A 170 7.12 1.96 -3.53
N HIS A 171 6.23 2.23 -4.49
CA HIS A 171 6.61 2.48 -5.88
C HIS A 171 6.92 3.96 -6.17
N THR A 172 6.21 4.90 -5.54
CA THR A 172 6.40 6.33 -5.80
C THR A 172 7.70 6.85 -5.21
N ILE A 173 8.02 6.52 -3.96
CA ILE A 173 9.16 7.10 -3.25
C ILE A 173 10.50 6.79 -3.93
N PRO A 174 10.79 5.55 -4.37
CA PRO A 174 12.00 5.25 -5.12
C PRO A 174 11.90 5.61 -6.61
N ALA A 175 10.78 6.14 -7.07
CA ALA A 175 10.52 6.50 -8.46
C ALA A 175 10.60 5.32 -9.43
N ILE A 176 9.94 4.18 -9.10
CA ILE A 176 9.95 2.98 -9.95
C ILE A 176 9.50 3.34 -11.39
N PRO A 177 10.21 2.88 -12.45
CA PRO A 177 9.92 3.23 -13.84
C PRO A 177 8.53 2.79 -14.30
N THR A 178 7.77 3.70 -14.91
CA THR A 178 6.37 3.50 -15.33
C THR A 178 6.21 3.06 -16.78
N ARG A 179 7.17 3.41 -17.64
CA ARG A 179 7.09 3.27 -19.11
C ARG A 179 6.66 1.91 -19.63
N PRO A 180 7.09 0.75 -19.08
CA PRO A 180 6.64 -0.54 -19.59
C PRO A 180 5.11 -0.70 -19.50
N MET A 181 4.48 -0.19 -18.42
CA MET A 181 3.04 -0.34 -18.16
C MET A 181 2.21 0.67 -18.96
N GLU A 182 2.67 1.90 -19.07
CA GLU A 182 1.98 2.98 -19.80
C GLU A 182 1.75 2.65 -21.29
N ARG A 183 2.66 1.86 -21.90
CA ARG A 183 2.62 1.53 -23.33
C ARG A 183 1.80 0.29 -23.69
N ILE A 184 1.36 -0.50 -22.72
CA ILE A 184 0.66 -1.77 -22.98
C ILE A 184 -0.59 -1.55 -23.86
N PRO A 185 -1.50 -0.60 -23.58
CA PRO A 185 -2.70 -0.40 -24.39
C PRO A 185 -2.45 0.09 -25.83
N ASP A 186 -1.28 0.71 -26.05
CA ASP A 186 -0.96 1.33 -27.34
C ASP A 186 -0.24 0.36 -28.31
N GLN A 187 0.26 -0.76 -27.80
CA GLN A 187 0.96 -1.76 -28.61
C GLN A 187 -0.03 -2.61 -29.40
N LEU A 188 0.11 -2.62 -30.74
CA LEU A 188 -0.75 -3.41 -31.62
C LEU A 188 -0.76 -4.90 -31.23
N LEU A 189 0.41 -5.45 -30.92
CA LEU A 189 0.55 -6.83 -30.45
C LEU A 189 -0.28 -7.09 -29.20
N MET A 190 -0.26 -6.18 -28.23
CA MET A 190 -1.02 -6.34 -26.98
C MET A 190 -2.53 -6.26 -27.23
N ARG A 191 -2.98 -5.45 -28.19
CA ARG A 191 -4.40 -5.42 -28.63
C ARG A 191 -4.84 -6.76 -29.22
N LEU A 192 -4.00 -7.39 -30.03
CA LEU A 192 -4.30 -8.72 -30.59
C LEU A 192 -4.28 -9.80 -29.52
N LEU A 193 -3.35 -9.72 -28.55
CA LEU A 193 -3.19 -10.69 -27.47
C LEU A 193 -4.17 -10.44 -26.29
N ARG A 194 -4.93 -9.35 -26.30
CA ARG A 194 -5.86 -8.98 -25.21
C ARG A 194 -6.75 -10.12 -24.73
N PRO A 195 -7.40 -10.95 -25.61
CA PRO A 195 -8.23 -12.06 -25.13
C PRO A 195 -7.41 -13.12 -24.38
N LEU A 196 -6.18 -13.37 -24.81
CA LEU A 196 -5.28 -14.32 -24.16
C LEU A 196 -4.83 -13.78 -22.78
N VAL A 197 -4.42 -12.52 -22.73
CA VAL A 197 -4.04 -11.82 -21.47
C VAL A 197 -5.21 -11.84 -20.50
N ASN A 198 -6.43 -11.51 -20.96
CA ASN A 198 -7.62 -11.56 -20.12
C ASN A 198 -7.88 -12.98 -19.57
N ARG A 199 -7.70 -14.01 -20.39
CA ARG A 199 -7.84 -15.41 -19.93
C ARG A 199 -6.79 -15.78 -18.88
N MET A 200 -5.55 -15.32 -19.04
CA MET A 200 -4.48 -15.55 -18.06
C MET A 200 -4.77 -14.82 -16.73
N LEU A 201 -5.20 -13.57 -16.80
CA LEU A 201 -5.57 -12.78 -15.63
C LEU A 201 -6.72 -13.43 -14.86
N ARG A 202 -7.77 -13.88 -15.55
CA ARG A 202 -8.90 -14.59 -14.92
C ARG A 202 -8.47 -15.87 -14.19
N LYS A 203 -7.41 -16.54 -14.65
CA LYS A 203 -6.89 -17.75 -13.99
C LYS A 203 -6.05 -17.44 -12.74
N SER A 204 -5.32 -16.32 -12.74
CA SER A 204 -4.50 -15.90 -11.60
C SER A 204 -5.31 -15.20 -10.50
N ARG A 205 -6.51 -14.70 -10.84
CA ARG A 205 -7.46 -14.08 -9.93
C ARG A 205 -8.42 -15.12 -9.38
N TYR A 206 -8.36 -15.34 -8.10
CA TYR A 206 -9.27 -16.27 -7.43
C TYR A 206 -9.71 -15.70 -6.08
N ARG A 207 -10.91 -16.07 -5.68
CA ARG A 207 -11.45 -15.66 -4.38
C ARG A 207 -10.75 -16.42 -3.26
N GLY A 208 -10.58 -15.73 -2.15
CA GLY A 208 -10.08 -16.32 -0.91
C GLY A 208 -11.06 -17.33 -0.32
N GLN A 209 -10.53 -18.14 0.56
CA GLN A 209 -11.30 -19.02 1.41
C GLN A 209 -11.01 -18.67 2.86
N ALA A 210 -11.96 -18.88 3.74
CA ALA A 210 -11.76 -18.70 5.18
C ALA A 210 -10.56 -19.53 5.66
N ILE A 211 -9.63 -18.89 6.35
CA ILE A 211 -8.44 -19.51 6.91
C ILE A 211 -8.39 -19.19 8.40
N PRO A 212 -8.26 -20.21 9.28
CA PRO A 212 -8.03 -19.96 10.70
C PRO A 212 -6.74 -19.16 10.92
N LEU A 213 -6.72 -18.33 11.93
CA LEU A 213 -5.51 -17.65 12.36
C LEU A 213 -4.74 -18.56 13.32
N ASP A 214 -3.79 -19.32 12.80
CA ASP A 214 -3.00 -20.29 13.58
C ASP A 214 -2.03 -19.61 14.55
N ARG A 215 -1.63 -18.37 14.25
CA ARG A 215 -0.67 -17.60 15.04
C ARG A 215 -1.00 -16.12 15.01
N VAL A 216 -1.08 -15.52 16.18
CA VAL A 216 -1.15 -14.06 16.31
C VAL A 216 0.27 -13.50 16.16
N PRO A 217 0.49 -12.49 15.28
CA PRO A 217 1.81 -11.89 15.12
C PRO A 217 2.28 -11.24 16.42
N SER A 218 3.58 -11.14 16.57
CA SER A 218 4.18 -10.38 17.66
C SER A 218 4.08 -8.88 17.34
N TYR A 219 3.69 -8.09 18.35
CA TYR A 219 3.49 -6.64 18.36
C TYR A 219 4.23 -5.77 17.35
N PRO A 220 3.68 -4.62 16.95
CA PRO A 220 2.32 -4.11 17.14
C PRO A 220 1.36 -4.58 16.06
N TYR A 221 0.10 -4.13 16.08
CA TYR A 221 -1.00 -4.45 15.16
C TYR A 221 -1.73 -5.78 15.43
N VAL A 222 -1.61 -6.30 16.64
CA VAL A 222 -2.32 -7.54 17.05
C VAL A 222 -3.85 -7.38 16.92
N ARG A 223 -4.40 -6.26 17.40
CA ARG A 223 -5.84 -5.97 17.31
C ARG A 223 -6.31 -5.91 15.86
N LEU A 224 -5.50 -5.29 15.00
CA LEU A 224 -5.82 -5.17 13.58
C LEU A 224 -5.85 -6.54 12.88
N VAL A 225 -4.85 -7.38 13.11
CA VAL A 225 -4.81 -8.73 12.53
C VAL A 225 -5.99 -9.57 13.03
N ARG A 226 -6.31 -9.51 14.32
CA ARG A 226 -7.49 -10.19 14.88
C ARG A 226 -8.82 -9.72 14.30
N ALA A 227 -8.96 -8.45 13.93
CA ALA A 227 -10.18 -7.95 13.29
C ALA A 227 -10.48 -8.60 11.93
N TYR A 228 -9.47 -9.27 11.33
CA TYR A 228 -9.59 -10.06 10.10
C TYR A 228 -9.53 -11.57 10.35
N GLU A 229 -9.69 -12.02 11.60
CA GLU A 229 -9.74 -13.46 11.92
C GLU A 229 -10.82 -14.16 11.09
N GLY A 230 -10.52 -15.35 10.58
CA GLY A 230 -11.38 -16.06 9.64
C GLY A 230 -11.21 -15.66 8.18
N SER A 231 -10.50 -14.56 7.90
CA SER A 231 -10.18 -14.12 6.54
C SER A 231 -8.73 -14.46 6.17
N PRO A 232 -8.41 -14.75 4.90
CA PRO A 232 -7.03 -14.97 4.45
C PRO A 232 -6.14 -13.72 4.58
N ILE A 233 -6.71 -12.54 4.80
CA ILE A 233 -6.00 -11.29 5.05
C ILE A 233 -5.20 -11.37 6.35
N ALA A 234 -5.79 -11.91 7.42
CA ALA A 234 -5.13 -11.98 8.72
C ALA A 234 -3.77 -12.69 8.68
N PRO A 235 -3.65 -13.94 8.21
CA PRO A 235 -2.35 -14.62 8.13
C PRO A 235 -1.40 -13.98 7.11
N ALA A 236 -1.89 -13.31 6.05
CA ALA A 236 -1.04 -12.62 5.08
C ALA A 236 -0.39 -11.38 5.70
N VAL A 237 -1.17 -10.54 6.39
CA VAL A 237 -0.64 -9.36 7.11
C VAL A 237 0.30 -9.80 8.23
N GLY A 238 -0.07 -10.83 9.00
CA GLY A 238 0.78 -11.36 10.08
C GLY A 238 2.15 -11.80 9.57
N ARG A 239 2.21 -12.59 8.49
CA ARG A 239 3.49 -13.01 7.89
C ARG A 239 4.33 -11.84 7.39
N THR A 240 3.71 -10.86 6.74
CA THR A 240 4.43 -9.66 6.28
C THR A 240 5.04 -8.88 7.44
N LEU A 241 4.31 -8.75 8.55
CA LEU A 241 4.83 -8.13 9.77
C LEU A 241 5.98 -8.93 10.37
N ASP A 242 5.84 -10.25 10.50
CA ASP A 242 6.91 -11.13 11.04
C ASP A 242 8.19 -11.03 10.19
N GLU A 243 8.07 -11.05 8.86
CA GLU A 243 9.22 -10.88 7.96
C GLU A 243 9.84 -9.48 8.04
N MET A 244 9.01 -8.44 8.17
CA MET A 244 9.50 -7.07 8.39
C MET A 244 10.30 -6.99 9.70
N TRP A 245 9.80 -7.59 10.80
CA TRP A 245 10.52 -7.59 12.08
C TRP A 245 11.83 -8.38 12.02
N ALA A 246 11.86 -9.49 11.29
CA ALA A 246 13.05 -10.33 11.12
C ALA A 246 14.12 -9.71 10.21
N SER A 247 13.79 -8.71 9.41
CA SER A 247 14.73 -8.06 8.50
C SER A 247 15.82 -7.28 9.26
N PRO A 248 17.12 -7.45 8.92
CA PRO A 248 18.22 -6.94 9.74
C PRO A 248 18.71 -5.53 9.40
N HIS A 249 18.18 -4.89 8.35
CA HIS A 249 18.74 -3.63 7.84
C HIS A 249 18.46 -2.43 8.76
N LEU A 250 17.34 -2.45 9.50
CA LEU A 250 17.00 -1.48 10.53
C LEU A 250 16.75 -2.18 11.86
N THR A 251 17.11 -1.50 12.96
CA THR A 251 16.80 -1.98 14.31
C THR A 251 15.28 -2.02 14.53
N ARG A 252 14.82 -2.91 15.43
CA ARG A 252 13.40 -2.96 15.81
C ARG A 252 12.93 -1.61 16.35
N ARG A 253 13.74 -0.93 17.15
CA ARG A 253 13.45 0.40 17.68
C ARG A 253 13.26 1.44 16.57
N CYS A 254 14.13 1.46 15.57
CA CYS A 254 13.98 2.36 14.41
C CYS A 254 12.65 2.13 13.68
N LYS A 255 12.30 0.87 13.40
CA LYS A 255 11.03 0.51 12.77
C LYS A 255 9.84 0.99 13.60
N LEU A 256 9.83 0.72 14.91
CA LEU A 256 8.79 1.17 15.83
C LEU A 256 8.64 2.69 15.87
N LEU A 257 9.74 3.43 15.89
CA LEU A 257 9.72 4.91 15.84
C LEU A 257 9.06 5.41 14.55
N MET A 258 9.40 4.82 13.42
CA MET A 258 8.79 5.17 12.13
C MET A 258 7.28 4.88 12.12
N LEU A 259 6.86 3.71 12.67
CA LEU A 259 5.44 3.37 12.83
C LEU A 259 4.72 4.37 13.73
N ALA A 260 5.33 4.76 14.87
CA ALA A 260 4.78 5.71 15.82
C ALA A 260 4.57 7.11 15.19
N VAL A 261 5.55 7.58 14.42
CA VAL A 261 5.48 8.88 13.72
C VAL A 261 4.38 8.89 12.67
N VAL A 262 4.21 7.80 11.90
CA VAL A 262 3.13 7.68 10.93
C VAL A 262 1.77 7.60 11.64
N ALA A 263 1.64 6.79 12.70
CA ALA A 263 0.41 6.68 13.48
C ALA A 263 0.01 8.03 14.08
N ARG A 264 0.96 8.77 14.66
CA ARG A 264 0.75 10.13 15.17
C ARG A 264 0.33 11.10 14.08
N GLY A 265 1.01 11.08 12.93
CA GLY A 265 0.73 11.98 11.80
C GLY A 265 -0.62 11.73 11.14
N LEU A 266 -1.13 10.51 11.22
CA LEU A 266 -2.47 10.11 10.77
C LEU A 266 -3.53 10.22 11.87
N ALA A 267 -3.17 10.61 13.09
CA ALA A 267 -4.06 10.59 14.26
C ALA A 267 -4.74 9.23 14.45
N CYS A 268 -3.98 8.13 14.26
CA CYS A 268 -4.50 6.77 14.45
C CYS A 268 -4.50 6.40 15.95
N GLU A 269 -5.57 6.72 16.65
CA GLU A 269 -5.71 6.45 18.08
C GLU A 269 -5.71 4.97 18.43
N VAL A 270 -6.03 4.12 17.46
CA VAL A 270 -6.11 2.66 17.65
C VAL A 270 -4.73 2.01 17.60
N CYS A 271 -3.83 2.50 16.72
CA CYS A 271 -2.49 1.91 16.53
C CYS A 271 -1.47 2.47 17.54
N ALA A 272 -1.65 3.74 17.97
CA ALA A 272 -0.68 4.44 18.80
C ALA A 272 -0.38 3.75 20.15
N PRO A 273 -1.35 3.19 20.90
CA PRO A 273 -1.08 2.51 22.17
C PRO A 273 -0.18 1.27 22.00
N GLU A 274 -0.51 0.36 21.07
CA GLU A 274 0.29 -0.86 20.84
C GLU A 274 1.74 -0.53 20.43
N ILE A 275 1.91 0.51 19.60
CA ILE A 275 3.24 0.97 19.18
C ILE A 275 4.00 1.60 20.37
N GLY A 276 3.31 2.39 21.21
CA GLY A 276 3.89 2.99 22.40
C GLY A 276 4.38 1.94 23.41
N GLU A 277 3.56 0.93 23.70
CA GLU A 277 3.93 -0.20 24.55
C GLU A 277 5.15 -0.97 23.99
N ALA A 278 5.17 -1.20 22.68
CA ALA A 278 6.31 -1.84 22.03
C ALA A 278 7.60 -1.03 22.15
N LEU A 279 7.55 0.31 22.00
CA LEU A 279 8.68 1.21 22.19
C LEU A 279 9.20 1.21 23.64
N GLN A 280 8.29 1.17 24.63
CA GLN A 280 8.66 1.02 26.04
C GLN A 280 9.35 -0.34 26.28
N GLY A 281 8.86 -1.41 25.63
CA GLY A 281 9.50 -2.73 25.65
C GLY A 281 10.93 -2.74 25.07
N GLU A 282 11.24 -1.84 24.11
CA GLU A 282 12.59 -1.59 23.61
C GLU A 282 13.44 -0.66 24.52
N GLY A 283 12.95 -0.37 25.71
CA GLY A 283 13.65 0.44 26.73
C GLY A 283 13.53 1.96 26.55
N MET A 284 12.66 2.44 25.67
CA MET A 284 12.44 3.88 25.51
C MET A 284 11.54 4.43 26.61
N LYS A 285 11.96 5.55 27.22
CA LYS A 285 11.15 6.28 28.21
C LYS A 285 9.99 6.99 27.51
N GLU A 286 8.84 7.03 28.16
CA GLU A 286 7.65 7.71 27.64
C GLU A 286 7.94 9.18 27.30
N SER A 287 8.72 9.88 28.12
CA SER A 287 9.13 11.27 27.85
C SER A 287 9.98 11.42 26.58
N THR A 288 10.83 10.43 26.28
CA THR A 288 11.62 10.41 25.02
C THR A 288 10.72 10.14 23.84
N ILE A 289 9.79 9.18 23.95
CA ILE A 289 8.79 8.90 22.90
C ILE A 289 7.98 10.17 22.59
N ALA A 290 7.47 10.84 23.63
CA ALA A 290 6.73 12.10 23.48
C ALA A 290 7.54 13.20 22.77
N LYS A 291 8.83 13.35 23.10
CA LYS A 291 9.73 14.30 22.43
C LYS A 291 9.90 13.96 20.95
N VAL A 292 10.17 12.69 20.62
CA VAL A 292 10.32 12.25 19.23
C VAL A 292 9.03 12.49 18.44
N LEU A 293 7.88 12.17 18.99
CA LEU A 293 6.59 12.36 18.32
C LEU A 293 6.23 13.83 18.12
N THR A 294 6.77 14.74 18.95
CA THR A 294 6.52 16.19 18.89
C THR A 294 7.52 16.90 17.97
N HIS A 295 8.79 16.57 18.08
CA HIS A 295 9.89 17.33 17.45
C HIS A 295 10.57 16.56 16.32
N LEU A 296 10.24 15.28 16.12
CA LEU A 296 10.89 14.34 15.19
C LEU A 296 12.40 14.18 15.44
N ASP A 297 12.86 14.56 16.62
CA ASP A 297 14.24 14.44 17.07
C ASP A 297 14.31 14.30 18.59
N ALA A 298 15.36 13.65 19.06
CA ALA A 298 15.74 13.56 20.47
C ALA A 298 17.23 13.19 20.57
N PRO A 299 17.93 13.60 21.64
CA PRO A 299 19.35 13.26 21.83
C PRO A 299 19.65 11.75 21.84
N GLU A 300 18.68 10.95 22.24
CA GLU A 300 18.76 9.49 22.36
C GLU A 300 18.66 8.75 21.02
N LEU A 301 18.29 9.43 19.93
CA LEU A 301 18.20 8.82 18.59
C LEU A 301 19.60 8.56 18.03
N ASP A 302 19.77 7.38 17.44
CA ASP A 302 20.96 7.06 16.66
C ASP A 302 21.00 7.81 15.31
N PRO A 303 22.13 7.81 14.58
CA PRO A 303 22.24 8.53 13.31
C PRO A 303 21.25 8.07 12.24
N VAL A 304 20.87 6.80 12.20
CA VAL A 304 19.90 6.25 11.24
C VAL A 304 18.48 6.70 11.60
N GLU A 305 18.13 6.61 12.87
CA GLU A 305 16.83 7.05 13.40
C GLU A 305 16.60 8.55 13.15
N ARG A 306 17.61 9.40 13.37
CA ARG A 306 17.53 10.86 13.08
C ARG A 306 17.23 11.18 11.64
N LEU A 307 17.58 10.29 10.70
CA LEU A 307 17.29 10.45 9.29
C LEU A 307 15.90 9.90 8.92
N LEU A 308 15.57 8.70 9.42
CA LEU A 308 14.37 7.99 8.99
C LEU A 308 13.10 8.42 9.73
N VAL A 309 13.21 8.92 10.97
CA VAL A 309 12.05 9.40 11.76
C VAL A 309 11.38 10.61 11.07
N PRO A 310 12.08 11.69 10.71
CA PRO A 310 11.48 12.79 9.96
C PRO A 310 11.01 12.35 8.56
N PHE A 311 11.78 11.48 7.90
CA PHE A 311 11.43 10.96 6.59
C PHE A 311 10.11 10.17 6.62
N ALA A 312 9.86 9.35 7.66
CA ALA A 312 8.59 8.64 7.82
C ALA A 312 7.39 9.62 7.87
N ARG A 313 7.56 10.78 8.53
CA ARG A 313 6.53 11.84 8.56
C ARG A 313 6.24 12.40 7.16
N ASP A 314 7.29 12.57 6.34
CA ASP A 314 7.16 13.10 4.98
C ASP A 314 6.44 12.14 4.03
N THR A 315 6.34 10.84 4.36
CA THR A 315 5.64 9.84 3.53
C THR A 315 4.12 9.88 3.68
N ILE A 316 3.58 10.61 4.66
CA ILE A 316 2.14 10.63 4.95
C ILE A 316 1.39 11.43 3.89
N TRP A 317 1.82 12.68 3.69
CA TRP A 317 1.30 13.60 2.68
C TRP A 317 2.47 14.11 1.85
N TYR A 318 2.50 13.81 0.57
CA TYR A 318 3.65 14.11 -0.28
C TYR A 318 3.27 14.56 -1.68
N GLU A 319 4.14 15.33 -2.27
CA GLU A 319 4.23 15.49 -3.71
C GLU A 319 5.29 14.52 -4.24
N PRO A 320 5.02 13.73 -5.30
CA PRO A 320 5.94 12.69 -5.78
C PRO A 320 7.38 13.16 -5.96
N ALA A 321 7.61 14.21 -6.75
CA ALA A 321 8.96 14.71 -7.00
C ALA A 321 9.69 15.20 -5.74
N VAL A 322 8.96 15.74 -4.76
CA VAL A 322 9.54 16.21 -3.49
C VAL A 322 10.00 15.03 -2.65
N VAL A 323 9.14 14.04 -2.40
CA VAL A 323 9.51 12.88 -1.59
C VAL A 323 10.60 12.04 -2.26
N GLN A 324 10.58 11.94 -3.60
CA GLN A 324 11.61 11.26 -4.39
C GLN A 324 12.98 11.92 -4.24
N ARG A 325 13.06 13.26 -4.33
CA ARG A 325 14.32 14.00 -4.07
C ARG A 325 14.80 13.84 -2.63
N ARG A 326 13.89 13.88 -1.65
CA ARG A 326 14.25 13.62 -0.23
C ARG A 326 14.82 12.22 -0.03
N ALA A 327 14.16 11.19 -0.57
CA ALA A 327 14.69 9.83 -0.51
C ALA A 327 16.08 9.72 -1.17
N ARG A 328 16.27 10.36 -2.32
CA ARG A 328 17.58 10.39 -3.00
C ARG A 328 18.66 11.04 -2.15
N ALA A 329 18.37 12.16 -1.47
CA ALA A 329 19.32 12.84 -0.62
C ALA A 329 19.77 12.01 0.60
N LEU A 330 18.97 11.00 1.02
CA LEU A 330 19.35 10.10 2.11
C LEU A 330 20.36 9.02 1.68
N ARG A 331 20.55 8.77 0.39
CA ARG A 331 21.46 7.74 -0.13
C ARG A 331 22.93 7.97 0.26
N ASP A 332 23.32 9.21 0.44
CA ASP A 332 24.71 9.54 0.80
C ASP A 332 25.02 9.23 2.29
N ARG A 333 23.98 8.97 3.07
CA ARG A 333 24.05 8.77 4.52
C ARG A 333 23.53 7.42 5.01
N LEU A 334 22.77 6.70 4.18
CA LEU A 334 22.20 5.38 4.46
C LEU A 334 22.62 4.39 3.38
N THR A 335 22.77 3.12 3.76
CA THR A 335 22.93 2.07 2.76
C THR A 335 21.64 1.90 1.95
N GLY A 336 21.77 1.43 0.71
CA GLY A 336 20.59 1.18 -0.15
C GLY A 336 19.52 0.30 0.52
N PRO A 337 19.88 -0.84 1.13
CA PRO A 337 18.94 -1.66 1.89
C PRO A 337 18.30 -0.96 3.09
N GLN A 338 19.04 -0.16 3.87
CA GLN A 338 18.47 0.62 4.99
C GLN A 338 17.41 1.61 4.51
N LEU A 339 17.73 2.37 3.47
CA LEU A 339 16.79 3.34 2.92
C LEU A 339 15.55 2.65 2.33
N LEU A 340 15.74 1.56 1.58
CA LEU A 340 14.64 0.82 0.98
C LEU A 340 13.76 0.14 2.04
N GLU A 341 14.36 -0.41 3.11
CA GLU A 341 13.60 -0.94 4.25
C GLU A 341 12.83 0.17 4.97
N GLY A 342 13.43 1.34 5.17
CA GLY A 342 12.76 2.51 5.73
C GLY A 342 11.54 2.95 4.89
N ILE A 343 11.69 2.99 3.57
CA ILE A 343 10.57 3.24 2.65
C ILE A 343 9.48 2.18 2.83
N GLY A 344 9.85 0.90 2.88
CA GLY A 344 8.90 -0.21 3.08
C GLY A 344 8.14 -0.09 4.40
N VAL A 345 8.83 0.15 5.51
CA VAL A 345 8.24 0.31 6.85
C VAL A 345 7.28 1.50 6.89
N ALA A 346 7.69 2.67 6.40
CA ALA A 346 6.84 3.85 6.37
C ALA A 346 5.61 3.65 5.46
N SER A 347 5.78 2.98 4.32
CA SER A 347 4.70 2.66 3.38
C SER A 347 3.68 1.72 4.01
N LEU A 348 4.15 0.64 4.65
CA LEU A 348 3.31 -0.33 5.34
C LEU A 348 2.56 0.32 6.52
N ALA A 349 3.24 1.17 7.31
CA ALA A 349 2.63 1.93 8.39
C ALA A 349 1.45 2.80 7.90
N ASN A 350 1.63 3.48 6.76
CA ASN A 350 0.56 4.28 6.15
C ASN A 350 -0.67 3.44 5.79
N GLY A 351 -0.47 2.25 5.24
CA GLY A 351 -1.57 1.31 4.95
C GLY A 351 -2.24 0.81 6.22
N LEU A 352 -1.47 0.26 7.17
CA LEU A 352 -2.00 -0.35 8.40
C LEU A 352 -2.73 0.67 9.30
N CYS A 353 -2.22 1.90 9.45
CA CYS A 353 -2.89 2.93 10.24
C CYS A 353 -4.24 3.34 9.64
N ARG A 354 -4.33 3.48 8.31
CA ARG A 354 -5.61 3.76 7.64
C ARG A 354 -6.57 2.59 7.77
N MET A 355 -6.08 1.36 7.58
CA MET A 355 -6.88 0.15 7.77
C MET A 355 -7.42 0.03 9.21
N GLY A 356 -6.57 0.27 10.21
CA GLY A 356 -6.94 0.24 11.62
C GLY A 356 -8.06 1.21 11.96
N ALA A 357 -7.95 2.44 11.48
CA ALA A 357 -8.97 3.47 11.70
C ALA A 357 -10.34 3.14 11.08
N MET A 358 -10.35 2.34 10.02
CA MET A 358 -11.59 1.96 9.33
C MET A 358 -12.27 0.72 9.92
N VAL A 359 -11.49 -0.20 10.49
CA VAL A 359 -11.96 -1.54 10.90
C VAL A 359 -12.12 -1.67 12.40
N LEU A 360 -11.23 -1.03 13.17
CA LEU A 360 -11.28 -1.06 14.63
C LEU A 360 -12.20 0.06 15.14
N GLU A 361 -13.10 -0.29 16.05
CA GLU A 361 -13.89 0.71 16.76
C GLU A 361 -12.97 1.52 17.68
N HIS A 362 -13.22 2.82 17.75
CA HIS A 362 -12.59 3.66 18.76
C HIS A 362 -13.06 3.19 20.15
N PRO A 363 -12.16 3.09 21.14
CA PRO A 363 -12.53 2.78 22.50
C PRO A 363 -13.46 3.81 23.10
#